data_4bd88f8f7448b2e273e3950ceea77530
#
_entry.id   4bd88f8f7448b2e273e3950ceea77530
#
_cell.length_a   1.000
_cell.length_b   1.000
_cell.length_c   1.000
_cell.angle_alpha   90.00
_cell.angle_beta   90.00
_cell.angle_gamma   90.00
#
_symmetry.space_group_name_H-M   'P 1'
#
loop_
_entity.id
_entity.type
_entity.pdbx_description
1 polymer ?
#
loop_
_entity_poly.entity_id
_entity_poly.type
_entity_poly.pdbx_seq_one_letter_code
_entity_poly.pdbx_strand_id
1 'polypeptide(L)'
;MYGYEWTEENGIFRLTINAKIQKEIRPVFHEELDFFGMDQYWDYPKDTTAPLLWAEGVRRYVLNGVCVAEAQGGGFYTKPTIKRLTEERLKLVPIDTDRLYEVNRQIMLSLEQKAVQFIQTQYEHYLPLGFSFVCAFSGGKDSLVLLDLMTKALAPKDYYVVFSNTGMELSDTLNAVQKAKKRWPELRFEEAKCHMDPTETWDEFGPPGRRMRWCCQVHKSVPTLLKLREITGFYNTKAVVYDGVRAEESARRSKYDEVSEGKKNISQVNASPIHKWNTAELYCHILKNNLMLNNAYKLGLFRVGCMVCPLSSDWWDGIANYHYKEEMAPFLQRVEQYAKNTKPEKEVKKYIEGGGWKARMGGRGLANGGNRVVERISDNQISFTIQHPTQPWLNVAPILGPITEQNRDSGVQKINNVSLDYRLKKGDGQLCVTYSPFSKMDRFTISHLRGIANKVAYCQGCKACEVQCPTGAFTIQSNLSLIHI
;
A
#
# COMPACT_ATOMS: atom_id res chain seq x y z
N MET A 1 -6.77 -24.55 -5.59
CA MET A 1 -6.45 -24.19 -4.20
C MET A 1 -6.77 -25.39 -3.32
N TYR A 2 -5.85 -25.79 -2.45
CA TYR A 2 -6.14 -26.77 -1.43
C TYR A 2 -6.92 -26.11 -0.30
N GLY A 3 -7.64 -26.91 0.50
CA GLY A 3 -8.10 -26.51 1.81
C GLY A 3 -7.32 -27.34 2.85
N TYR A 4 -7.76 -27.38 4.09
CA TYR A 4 -7.12 -28.19 5.11
C TYR A 4 -8.16 -28.92 5.97
N GLU A 5 -7.72 -30.00 6.59
CA GLU A 5 -8.47 -30.78 7.56
C GLU A 5 -7.60 -31.02 8.79
N TRP A 6 -8.18 -30.89 9.98
CA TRP A 6 -7.48 -31.16 11.23
C TRP A 6 -7.22 -32.65 11.39
N THR A 7 -6.05 -32.99 11.90
CA THR A 7 -5.73 -34.33 12.36
C THR A 7 -5.97 -34.46 13.87
N GLU A 8 -5.79 -35.63 14.42
CA GLU A 8 -5.85 -35.87 15.88
C GLU A 8 -4.57 -35.39 16.60
N GLU A 9 -3.50 -35.09 15.85
CA GLU A 9 -2.23 -34.61 16.40
C GLU A 9 -2.31 -33.12 16.74
N ASN A 10 -1.65 -32.69 17.82
CA ASN A 10 -1.72 -31.31 18.34
C ASN A 10 -1.30 -30.26 17.30
N GLY A 11 -2.27 -29.45 16.88
CA GLY A 11 -2.07 -28.33 15.96
C GLY A 11 -1.69 -28.74 14.54
N ILE A 12 -1.77 -30.03 14.19
CA ILE A 12 -1.43 -30.54 12.86
C ILE A 12 -2.67 -30.59 11.98
N PHE A 13 -2.57 -30.06 10.79
CA PHE A 13 -3.57 -30.19 9.74
C PHE A 13 -2.98 -30.82 8.49
N ARG A 14 -3.84 -31.42 7.67
CA ARG A 14 -3.51 -31.97 6.36
C ARG A 14 -4.12 -31.13 5.26
N LEU A 15 -3.32 -30.72 4.30
CA LEU A 15 -3.77 -30.07 3.07
C LEU A 15 -4.47 -31.09 2.17
N THR A 16 -5.62 -30.73 1.61
CA THR A 16 -6.39 -31.62 0.72
C THR A 16 -7.19 -30.82 -0.30
N ILE A 17 -7.43 -31.42 -1.48
CA ILE A 17 -8.23 -30.80 -2.55
C ILE A 17 -9.72 -30.76 -2.19
N ASN A 18 -10.18 -31.74 -1.42
CA ASN A 18 -11.59 -31.94 -1.06
C ASN A 18 -11.95 -31.36 0.31
N ALA A 19 -11.16 -30.45 0.85
CA ALA A 19 -11.40 -29.89 2.18
C ALA A 19 -12.75 -29.20 2.29
N LYS A 20 -13.48 -29.51 3.34
CA LYS A 20 -14.72 -28.82 3.70
C LYS A 20 -14.47 -27.40 4.25
N ILE A 21 -13.26 -27.16 4.77
CA ILE A 21 -12.86 -25.90 5.39
C ILE A 21 -11.89 -25.18 4.45
N GLN A 22 -12.29 -23.99 3.98
CA GLN A 22 -11.46 -23.08 3.18
C GLN A 22 -11.36 -21.71 3.86
N LYS A 23 -11.19 -21.70 5.18
CA LYS A 23 -11.01 -20.47 5.95
C LYS A 23 -9.53 -20.11 5.98
N GLU A 24 -9.26 -18.81 5.90
CA GLU A 24 -7.94 -18.28 6.17
C GLU A 24 -7.50 -18.68 7.59
N ILE A 25 -6.28 -19.20 7.72
CA ILE A 25 -5.72 -19.67 9.00
C ILE A 25 -4.44 -18.90 9.29
N ARG A 26 -4.17 -18.64 10.56
CA ARG A 26 -2.91 -18.06 11.01
C ARG A 26 -2.40 -18.71 12.30
N PRO A 27 -1.07 -18.79 12.49
CA PRO A 27 -0.51 -19.26 13.75
C PRO A 27 -0.76 -18.25 14.87
N VAL A 28 -0.90 -18.76 16.08
CA VAL A 28 -1.01 -17.98 17.31
C VAL A 28 0.19 -18.29 18.20
N PHE A 29 0.90 -17.25 18.63
CA PHE A 29 2.08 -17.33 19.46
C PHE A 29 1.78 -16.87 20.89
N HIS A 30 2.70 -17.10 21.82
CA HIS A 30 2.53 -16.74 23.21
C HIS A 30 2.33 -15.21 23.39
N GLU A 31 2.98 -14.37 22.55
CA GLU A 31 2.89 -12.93 22.63
C GLU A 31 1.45 -12.41 22.44
N GLU A 32 0.68 -13.05 21.54
CA GLU A 32 -0.73 -12.73 21.35
C GLU A 32 -1.57 -13.22 22.53
N LEU A 33 -1.28 -14.40 23.06
CA LEU A 33 -1.99 -14.92 24.24
C LEU A 33 -1.73 -14.07 25.48
N ASP A 34 -0.50 -13.61 25.67
CA ASP A 34 -0.12 -12.67 26.73
C ASP A 34 -0.84 -11.32 26.57
N PHE A 35 -0.96 -10.82 25.36
CA PHE A 35 -1.75 -9.61 25.08
C PHE A 35 -3.19 -9.73 25.59
N PHE A 36 -3.80 -10.90 25.48
CA PHE A 36 -5.15 -11.16 25.97
C PHE A 36 -5.22 -11.58 27.44
N GLY A 37 -4.10 -11.77 28.13
CA GLY A 37 -4.04 -12.25 29.52
C GLY A 37 -4.48 -13.71 29.67
N MET A 38 -4.22 -14.52 28.64
CA MET A 38 -4.65 -15.92 28.64
C MET A 38 -3.82 -16.82 29.56
N ASP A 39 -2.65 -16.37 30.03
CA ASP A 39 -1.82 -17.03 31.03
C ASP A 39 -2.53 -17.22 32.38
N GLN A 40 -3.56 -16.44 32.67
CA GLN A 40 -4.43 -16.63 33.83
C GLN A 40 -5.31 -17.89 33.73
N TYR A 41 -5.56 -18.36 32.50
CA TYR A 41 -6.52 -19.43 32.21
C TYR A 41 -5.89 -20.66 31.57
N TRP A 42 -4.80 -20.49 30.84
CA TRP A 42 -4.12 -21.55 30.08
C TRP A 42 -2.64 -21.60 30.47
N ASP A 43 -2.09 -22.82 30.45
CA ASP A 43 -0.66 -23.05 30.67
C ASP A 43 0.04 -23.19 29.31
N TYR A 44 1.06 -22.37 29.07
CA TYR A 44 1.84 -22.43 27.85
C TYR A 44 3.29 -21.89 28.05
N PRO A 45 4.26 -22.41 27.30
CA PRO A 45 5.64 -21.90 27.34
C PRO A 45 5.73 -20.52 26.71
N LYS A 46 6.58 -19.64 27.28
CA LYS A 46 6.89 -18.31 26.75
C LYS A 46 8.28 -18.21 26.13
N ASP A 47 9.05 -19.27 26.15
CA ASP A 47 10.42 -19.38 25.61
C ASP A 47 10.46 -20.09 24.24
N THR A 48 9.32 -20.23 23.57
CA THR A 48 9.21 -20.86 22.27
C THR A 48 9.03 -19.87 21.13
N THR A 49 9.61 -20.18 19.99
CA THR A 49 9.38 -19.48 18.71
C THR A 49 8.33 -20.16 17.83
N ALA A 50 7.90 -21.37 18.20
CA ALA A 50 6.85 -22.11 17.50
C ALA A 50 5.45 -21.60 17.93
N PRO A 51 4.45 -21.67 17.04
CA PRO A 51 3.08 -21.37 17.40
C PRO A 51 2.52 -22.40 18.39
N LEU A 52 1.54 -21.98 19.18
CA LEU A 52 0.91 -22.80 20.23
C LEU A 52 -0.46 -23.34 19.79
N LEU A 53 -1.15 -22.61 18.92
CA LEU A 53 -2.42 -23.00 18.32
C LEU A 53 -2.65 -22.18 17.03
N TRP A 54 -3.79 -22.36 16.43
CA TRP A 54 -4.17 -21.66 15.21
C TRP A 54 -5.38 -20.76 15.43
N ALA A 55 -5.52 -19.72 14.59
CA ALA A 55 -6.76 -18.96 14.52
C ALA A 55 -7.35 -19.07 13.11
N GLU A 56 -8.61 -19.47 13.00
CA GLU A 56 -9.40 -19.50 11.76
C GLU A 56 -10.13 -18.16 11.59
N GLY A 57 -10.08 -17.61 10.39
CA GLY A 57 -10.72 -16.35 10.06
C GLY A 57 -10.32 -15.22 11.00
N VAL A 58 -9.07 -15.19 11.44
CA VAL A 58 -8.44 -14.17 12.30
C VAL A 58 -8.79 -14.26 13.78
N ARG A 59 -10.06 -14.49 14.16
CA ARG A 59 -10.58 -14.30 15.53
C ARG A 59 -10.97 -15.58 16.27
N ARG A 60 -11.06 -16.72 15.59
CA ARG A 60 -11.47 -18.00 16.19
C ARG A 60 -10.25 -18.85 16.50
N TYR A 61 -9.94 -18.99 17.78
CA TYR A 61 -8.79 -19.76 18.28
C TYR A 61 -9.16 -21.23 18.31
N VAL A 62 -8.39 -22.06 17.60
CA VAL A 62 -8.70 -23.46 17.35
C VAL A 62 -7.55 -24.32 17.83
N LEU A 63 -7.88 -25.31 18.67
CA LEU A 63 -6.99 -26.37 19.10
C LEU A 63 -7.56 -27.70 18.55
N ASN A 64 -6.80 -28.39 17.70
CA ASN A 64 -7.17 -29.69 17.10
C ASN A 64 -8.58 -29.69 16.45
N GLY A 65 -8.91 -28.61 15.73
CA GLY A 65 -10.22 -28.47 15.07
C GLY A 65 -11.35 -27.94 15.96
N VAL A 66 -11.14 -27.85 17.27
CA VAL A 66 -12.13 -27.35 18.22
C VAL A 66 -11.88 -25.85 18.50
N CYS A 67 -12.90 -25.03 18.34
CA CYS A 67 -12.80 -23.62 18.69
C CYS A 67 -12.85 -23.46 20.22
N VAL A 68 -11.75 -23.02 20.83
CA VAL A 68 -11.59 -22.88 22.29
C VAL A 68 -11.77 -21.48 22.79
N ALA A 69 -11.63 -20.49 21.93
CA ALA A 69 -11.87 -19.08 22.25
C ALA A 69 -12.22 -18.27 21.00
N GLU A 70 -12.86 -17.13 21.18
CA GLU A 70 -13.20 -16.21 20.11
C GLU A 70 -12.94 -14.76 20.53
N ALA A 71 -12.23 -14.00 19.70
CA ALA A 71 -11.96 -12.60 19.96
C ALA A 71 -13.07 -11.70 19.38
N GLN A 72 -13.31 -10.57 20.07
CA GLN A 72 -14.36 -9.62 19.72
C GLN A 72 -13.87 -8.17 19.86
N GLY A 73 -14.55 -7.26 19.17
CA GLY A 73 -14.27 -5.83 19.27
C GLY A 73 -12.95 -5.41 18.61
N GLY A 74 -12.36 -4.36 19.14
CA GLY A 74 -11.19 -3.69 18.60
C GLY A 74 -11.53 -2.34 18.00
N GLY A 75 -10.52 -1.51 17.82
CA GLY A 75 -10.62 -0.15 17.29
C GLY A 75 -9.48 0.71 17.80
N PHE A 76 -9.34 1.95 17.33
CA PHE A 76 -8.24 2.81 17.75
C PHE A 76 -8.22 3.14 19.25
N TYR A 77 -9.39 3.14 19.91
CA TYR A 77 -9.50 3.44 21.35
C TYR A 77 -9.99 2.25 22.17
N THR A 78 -10.26 1.12 21.53
CA THR A 78 -10.84 -0.06 22.17
C THR A 78 -9.97 -1.28 21.93
N LYS A 79 -9.37 -1.81 23.01
CA LYS A 79 -8.65 -3.09 22.97
C LYS A 79 -9.63 -4.22 22.60
N PRO A 80 -9.29 -5.11 21.66
CA PRO A 80 -10.10 -6.31 21.45
C PRO A 80 -10.10 -7.19 22.72
N THR A 81 -11.18 -7.91 22.94
CA THR A 81 -11.35 -8.84 24.05
C THR A 81 -11.44 -10.27 23.53
N ILE A 82 -11.14 -11.25 24.38
CA ILE A 82 -11.28 -12.66 24.06
C ILE A 82 -12.32 -13.30 24.97
N LYS A 83 -13.22 -14.09 24.38
CA LYS A 83 -14.20 -14.92 25.08
C LYS A 83 -13.75 -16.37 25.01
N ARG A 84 -13.50 -17.00 26.14
CA ARG A 84 -13.27 -18.44 26.22
C ARG A 84 -14.56 -19.20 25.94
N LEU A 85 -14.43 -20.30 25.23
CA LEU A 85 -15.55 -21.23 24.93
C LEU A 85 -15.42 -22.54 25.68
N THR A 86 -14.33 -22.72 26.45
CA THR A 86 -14.14 -23.82 27.39
C THR A 86 -13.75 -23.26 28.77
N GLU A 87 -14.24 -23.89 29.84
CA GLU A 87 -13.84 -23.59 31.22
C GLU A 87 -12.59 -24.37 31.62
N GLU A 88 -12.16 -25.35 30.84
CA GLU A 88 -10.97 -26.14 31.11
C GLU A 88 -9.72 -25.28 31.06
N ARG A 89 -8.79 -25.54 31.98
CA ARG A 89 -7.43 -24.99 31.93
C ARG A 89 -6.62 -25.77 30.88
N LEU A 90 -6.50 -25.22 29.69
CA LEU A 90 -5.79 -25.86 28.61
C LEU A 90 -4.28 -25.81 28.85
N LYS A 91 -3.60 -26.92 28.58
CA LYS A 91 -2.13 -26.98 28.54
C LYS A 91 -1.70 -26.99 27.08
N LEU A 92 -1.26 -25.81 26.59
CA LEU A 92 -0.80 -25.68 25.21
C LEU A 92 0.69 -26.07 25.12
N VAL A 93 1.03 -26.79 24.09
CA VAL A 93 2.40 -27.18 23.77
C VAL A 93 2.76 -26.63 22.38
N PRO A 94 4.03 -26.32 22.12
CA PRO A 94 4.47 -25.87 20.81
C PRO A 94 4.08 -26.86 19.72
N ILE A 95 3.58 -26.34 18.60
CA ILE A 95 3.24 -27.15 17.43
C ILE A 95 4.54 -27.69 16.84
N ASP A 96 4.58 -29.00 16.57
CA ASP A 96 5.68 -29.65 15.86
C ASP A 96 5.64 -29.25 14.37
N THR A 97 6.45 -28.24 14.03
CA THR A 97 6.49 -27.69 12.68
C THR A 97 7.12 -28.64 11.65
N ASP A 98 8.00 -29.54 12.07
CA ASP A 98 8.56 -30.56 11.21
C ASP A 98 7.52 -31.62 10.90
N ARG A 99 6.76 -32.05 11.90
CA ARG A 99 5.66 -33.01 11.71
C ARG A 99 4.55 -32.39 10.83
N LEU A 100 4.21 -31.12 11.02
CA LEU A 100 3.26 -30.39 10.17
C LEU A 100 3.70 -30.43 8.69
N TYR A 101 4.98 -30.20 8.43
CA TYR A 101 5.50 -30.28 7.08
C TYR A 101 5.49 -31.70 6.53
N GLU A 102 5.93 -32.70 7.28
CA GLU A 102 5.99 -34.08 6.83
C GLU A 102 4.61 -34.63 6.41
N VAL A 103 3.55 -34.30 7.14
CA VAL A 103 2.16 -34.66 6.78
C VAL A 103 1.75 -34.01 5.46
N ASN A 104 2.31 -32.88 5.09
CA ASN A 104 1.97 -32.09 3.90
C ASN A 104 3.07 -32.13 2.80
N ARG A 105 4.13 -32.89 3.01
CA ARG A 105 5.37 -32.85 2.24
C ARG A 105 5.18 -32.92 0.73
N GLN A 106 4.39 -33.85 0.25
CA GLN A 106 4.21 -34.08 -1.20
C GLN A 106 3.52 -32.84 -1.85
N ILE A 107 2.51 -32.31 -1.19
CA ILE A 107 1.78 -31.13 -1.68
C ILE A 107 2.70 -29.92 -1.66
N MET A 108 3.42 -29.68 -0.54
CA MET A 108 4.32 -28.55 -0.40
C MET A 108 5.46 -28.57 -1.42
N LEU A 109 6.10 -29.73 -1.64
CA LEU A 109 7.12 -29.86 -2.68
C LEU A 109 6.58 -29.56 -4.08
N SER A 110 5.37 -30.06 -4.41
CA SER A 110 4.74 -29.76 -5.70
C SER A 110 4.43 -28.27 -5.87
N LEU A 111 3.96 -27.59 -4.81
CA LEU A 111 3.68 -26.16 -4.84
C LEU A 111 4.95 -25.34 -5.01
N GLU A 112 6.01 -25.66 -4.27
CA GLU A 112 7.31 -24.99 -4.37
C GLU A 112 7.91 -25.18 -5.77
N GLN A 113 7.94 -26.40 -6.29
CA GLN A 113 8.45 -26.68 -7.63
C GLN A 113 7.70 -25.90 -8.72
N LYS A 114 6.36 -25.87 -8.65
CA LYS A 114 5.54 -25.11 -9.59
C LYS A 114 5.83 -23.59 -9.51
N ALA A 115 5.99 -23.05 -8.32
CA ALA A 115 6.30 -21.64 -8.14
C ALA A 115 7.70 -21.28 -8.66
N VAL A 116 8.70 -22.13 -8.37
CA VAL A 116 10.06 -21.97 -8.90
C VAL A 116 10.07 -22.08 -10.43
N GLN A 117 9.43 -23.08 -11.00
CA GLN A 117 9.31 -23.24 -12.45
C GLN A 117 8.60 -22.05 -13.10
N PHE A 118 7.53 -21.54 -12.49
CA PHE A 118 6.84 -20.35 -12.97
C PHE A 118 7.78 -19.14 -13.02
N ILE A 119 8.57 -18.90 -11.96
CA ILE A 119 9.54 -17.79 -11.90
C ILE A 119 10.57 -17.94 -13.04
N GLN A 120 11.14 -19.14 -13.21
CA GLN A 120 12.13 -19.44 -14.25
C GLN A 120 11.55 -19.26 -15.65
N THR A 121 10.33 -19.76 -15.89
CA THR A 121 9.64 -19.61 -17.19
C THR A 121 9.45 -18.13 -17.56
N GLN A 122 9.03 -17.31 -16.60
CA GLN A 122 8.88 -15.85 -16.86
C GLN A 122 10.24 -15.20 -17.06
N TYR A 123 11.26 -15.60 -16.32
CA TYR A 123 12.63 -15.09 -16.49
C TYR A 123 13.16 -15.42 -17.89
N GLU A 124 13.09 -16.67 -18.33
CA GLU A 124 13.55 -17.13 -19.65
C GLU A 124 12.80 -16.43 -20.80
N HIS A 125 11.50 -16.20 -20.61
CA HIS A 125 10.67 -15.54 -21.63
C HIS A 125 11.03 -14.06 -21.81
N TYR A 126 11.21 -13.31 -20.72
CA TYR A 126 11.40 -11.85 -20.80
C TYR A 126 12.86 -11.40 -20.84
N LEU A 127 13.82 -12.25 -20.46
CA LEU A 127 15.25 -11.93 -20.50
C LEU A 127 15.74 -11.53 -21.90
N PRO A 128 15.48 -12.31 -22.98
CA PRO A 128 15.92 -11.93 -24.32
C PRO A 128 15.22 -10.68 -24.85
N LEU A 129 14.09 -10.31 -24.29
CA LEU A 129 13.37 -9.07 -24.60
C LEU A 129 13.95 -7.85 -23.89
N GLY A 130 15.01 -8.02 -23.07
CA GLY A 130 15.72 -6.97 -22.36
C GLY A 130 14.94 -6.39 -21.16
N PHE A 131 14.12 -7.21 -20.51
CA PHE A 131 13.46 -6.83 -19.25
C PHE A 131 14.39 -6.99 -18.05
N SER A 132 14.26 -6.12 -17.07
CA SER A 132 14.86 -6.30 -15.74
C SER A 132 13.88 -7.06 -14.83
N PHE A 133 14.40 -7.77 -13.83
CA PHE A 133 13.59 -8.58 -12.93
C PHE A 133 13.62 -8.03 -11.50
N VAL A 134 12.46 -7.98 -10.87
CA VAL A 134 12.27 -7.35 -9.56
C VAL A 134 11.39 -8.20 -8.68
N CYS A 135 11.86 -8.50 -7.46
CA CYS A 135 11.05 -9.06 -6.38
C CYS A 135 10.48 -7.92 -5.55
N ALA A 136 9.16 -7.76 -5.52
CA ALA A 136 8.49 -6.77 -4.68
C ALA A 136 8.43 -7.29 -3.23
N PHE A 137 9.22 -6.69 -2.34
CA PHE A 137 9.31 -7.08 -0.93
C PHE A 137 8.65 -6.03 -0.03
N SER A 138 7.72 -6.46 0.81
CA SER A 138 6.98 -5.56 1.72
C SER A 138 7.23 -5.82 3.21
N GLY A 139 8.10 -6.78 3.55
CA GLY A 139 8.30 -7.24 4.93
C GLY A 139 7.12 -8.06 5.50
N GLY A 140 6.12 -8.38 4.69
CA GLY A 140 4.99 -9.23 5.04
C GLY A 140 5.21 -10.69 4.67
N LYS A 141 4.40 -11.60 5.23
CA LYS A 141 4.50 -13.06 5.06
C LYS A 141 4.50 -13.52 3.60
N ASP A 142 3.64 -12.90 2.77
CA ASP A 142 3.48 -13.30 1.37
C ASP A 142 4.73 -12.93 0.55
N SER A 143 5.26 -11.73 0.73
CA SER A 143 6.50 -11.29 0.08
C SER A 143 7.75 -12.00 0.64
N LEU A 144 7.70 -12.49 1.87
CA LEU A 144 8.77 -13.29 2.47
C LEU A 144 8.88 -14.66 1.81
N VAL A 145 7.74 -15.33 1.60
CA VAL A 145 7.70 -16.62 0.85
C VAL A 145 8.12 -16.40 -0.60
N LEU A 146 7.63 -15.33 -1.24
CA LEU A 146 8.06 -15.00 -2.59
C LEU A 146 9.59 -14.82 -2.67
N LEU A 147 10.19 -14.07 -1.75
CA LEU A 147 11.63 -13.84 -1.74
C LEU A 147 12.42 -15.14 -1.59
N ASP A 148 12.01 -16.03 -0.69
CA ASP A 148 12.62 -17.36 -0.53
C ASP A 148 12.53 -18.20 -1.81
N LEU A 149 11.38 -18.19 -2.49
CA LEU A 149 11.20 -18.88 -3.77
C LEU A 149 12.04 -18.26 -4.90
N MET A 150 12.19 -16.95 -4.91
CA MET A 150 13.06 -16.24 -5.87
C MET A 150 14.54 -16.66 -5.70
N THR A 151 15.02 -16.82 -4.46
CA THR A 151 16.40 -17.28 -4.21
C THR A 151 16.64 -18.73 -4.67
N LYS A 152 15.60 -19.55 -4.71
CA LYS A 152 15.65 -20.92 -5.24
C LYS A 152 15.58 -20.98 -6.77
N ALA A 153 14.95 -19.96 -7.37
CA ALA A 153 14.67 -19.93 -8.81
C ALA A 153 15.76 -19.23 -9.64
N LEU A 154 16.33 -18.13 -9.14
CA LEU A 154 17.23 -17.25 -9.88
C LEU A 154 18.51 -16.96 -9.09
N ALA A 155 19.59 -16.65 -9.81
CA ALA A 155 20.83 -16.20 -9.18
C ALA A 155 20.68 -14.78 -8.62
N PRO A 156 21.37 -14.43 -7.51
CA PRO A 156 21.26 -13.11 -6.85
C PRO A 156 21.51 -11.92 -7.77
N LYS A 157 22.37 -12.07 -8.77
CA LYS A 157 22.72 -11.02 -9.75
C LYS A 157 21.62 -10.77 -10.79
N ASP A 158 20.63 -11.65 -10.91
CA ASP A 158 19.66 -11.62 -12.00
C ASP A 158 18.40 -10.82 -11.66
N TYR A 159 18.24 -10.40 -10.40
CA TYR A 159 17.10 -9.61 -9.98
C TYR A 159 17.42 -8.61 -8.87
N TYR A 160 16.53 -7.66 -8.67
CA TYR A 160 16.54 -6.71 -7.57
C TYR A 160 15.42 -7.03 -6.59
N VAL A 161 15.65 -6.74 -5.31
CA VAL A 161 14.60 -6.79 -4.27
C VAL A 161 14.19 -5.35 -3.94
N VAL A 162 12.97 -4.96 -4.29
CA VAL A 162 12.51 -3.57 -4.08
C VAL A 162 11.54 -3.51 -2.91
N PHE A 163 11.94 -2.77 -1.87
CA PHE A 163 11.09 -2.42 -0.74
C PHE A 163 10.50 -1.03 -0.95
N SER A 164 9.16 -0.95 -0.99
CA SER A 164 8.45 0.33 -1.07
C SER A 164 8.22 0.89 0.33
N ASN A 165 9.14 1.74 0.80
CA ASN A 165 9.05 2.42 2.09
C ASN A 165 8.14 3.65 1.96
N THR A 166 6.95 3.58 2.54
CA THR A 166 6.00 4.70 2.55
C THR A 166 6.29 5.73 3.64
N GLY A 167 7.19 5.40 4.59
CA GLY A 167 7.42 6.18 5.80
C GLY A 167 6.31 6.02 6.85
N MET A 168 5.38 5.09 6.62
CA MET A 168 4.24 4.79 7.51
C MET A 168 4.19 3.31 7.91
N GLU A 169 5.28 2.58 7.76
CA GLU A 169 5.40 1.19 8.19
C GLU A 169 5.60 1.11 9.70
N LEU A 170 5.08 0.03 10.30
CA LEU A 170 5.39 -0.35 11.69
C LEU A 170 6.89 -0.65 11.81
N SER A 171 7.50 -0.33 12.96
CA SER A 171 8.91 -0.63 13.26
C SER A 171 9.27 -2.10 13.03
N ASP A 172 8.39 -3.04 13.38
CA ASP A 172 8.59 -4.47 13.11
C ASP A 172 8.65 -4.80 11.61
N THR A 173 8.00 -4.02 10.75
CA THR A 173 8.13 -4.18 9.30
C THR A 173 9.50 -3.73 8.81
N LEU A 174 10.00 -2.59 9.30
CA LEU A 174 11.35 -2.13 9.00
C LEU A 174 12.40 -3.11 9.52
N ASN A 175 12.20 -3.66 10.72
CA ASN A 175 13.06 -4.69 11.29
C ASN A 175 13.05 -5.98 10.45
N ALA A 176 11.89 -6.40 9.93
CA ALA A 176 11.78 -7.56 9.05
C ALA A 176 12.58 -7.36 7.74
N VAL A 177 12.55 -6.14 7.17
CA VAL A 177 13.37 -5.80 6.00
C VAL A 177 14.87 -5.89 6.33
N GLN A 178 15.30 -5.38 7.49
CA GLN A 178 16.71 -5.48 7.90
C GLN A 178 17.15 -6.92 8.16
N LYS A 179 16.29 -7.75 8.77
CA LYS A 179 16.54 -9.19 8.93
C LYS A 179 16.67 -9.90 7.59
N ALA A 180 15.83 -9.56 6.61
CA ALA A 180 15.91 -10.11 5.26
C ALA A 180 17.25 -9.74 4.58
N LYS A 181 17.67 -8.48 4.66
CA LYS A 181 18.98 -8.04 4.16
C LYS A 181 20.15 -8.80 4.80
N LYS A 182 20.06 -9.11 6.10
CA LYS A 182 21.09 -9.90 6.81
C LYS A 182 21.08 -11.38 6.42
N ARG A 183 19.92 -11.95 6.15
CA ARG A 183 19.79 -13.36 5.75
C ARG A 183 20.27 -13.62 4.32
N TRP A 184 20.07 -12.67 3.44
CA TRP A 184 20.44 -12.76 2.03
C TRP A 184 21.32 -11.55 1.63
N PRO A 185 22.57 -11.47 2.17
CA PRO A 185 23.45 -10.33 1.94
C PRO A 185 23.92 -10.19 0.50
N GLU A 186 23.82 -11.27 -0.29
CA GLU A 186 24.16 -11.30 -1.71
C GLU A 186 23.12 -10.67 -2.62
N LEU A 187 21.89 -10.43 -2.11
CA LEU A 187 20.80 -9.86 -2.90
C LEU A 187 20.90 -8.34 -2.99
N ARG A 188 20.50 -7.82 -4.13
CA ARG A 188 20.47 -6.37 -4.40
C ARG A 188 19.18 -5.75 -3.88
N PHE A 189 19.19 -5.32 -2.60
CA PHE A 189 18.06 -4.63 -1.99
C PHE A 189 18.05 -3.15 -2.34
N GLU A 190 16.95 -2.70 -2.92
CA GLU A 190 16.68 -1.31 -3.25
C GLU A 190 15.48 -0.78 -2.45
N GLU A 191 15.55 0.48 -2.08
CA GLU A 191 14.48 1.15 -1.34
C GLU A 191 13.82 2.21 -2.23
N ALA A 192 12.50 2.11 -2.39
CA ALA A 192 11.69 3.10 -3.05
C ALA A 192 10.97 3.94 -2.00
N LYS A 193 11.44 5.17 -1.77
CA LYS A 193 10.91 6.09 -0.76
C LYS A 193 10.53 7.44 -1.39
N CYS A 194 9.41 8.01 -0.95
CA CYS A 194 9.01 9.37 -1.32
C CYS A 194 9.98 10.39 -0.73
N HIS A 195 10.27 11.46 -1.48
CA HIS A 195 11.07 12.58 -0.99
C HIS A 195 10.29 13.48 0.00
N MET A 196 8.97 13.36 0.03
CA MET A 196 8.10 14.13 0.93
C MET A 196 7.90 13.38 2.24
N ASP A 197 7.86 14.11 3.36
CA ASP A 197 7.51 13.53 4.64
C ASP A 197 6.04 13.12 4.70
N PRO A 198 5.70 11.91 5.23
CA PRO A 198 4.33 11.45 5.31
C PRO A 198 3.43 12.35 6.16
N THR A 199 3.93 12.91 7.27
CA THR A 199 3.12 13.74 8.16
C THR A 199 2.80 15.09 7.52
N GLU A 200 3.75 15.70 6.81
CA GLU A 200 3.51 16.95 6.03
C GLU A 200 2.47 16.70 4.94
N THR A 201 2.55 15.59 4.21
CA THR A 201 1.55 15.26 3.18
C THR A 201 0.17 14.99 3.77
N TRP A 202 0.09 14.44 4.99
CA TRP A 202 -1.19 14.28 5.69
C TRP A 202 -1.77 15.62 6.14
N ASP A 203 -0.93 16.60 6.50
CA ASP A 203 -1.39 17.96 6.81
C ASP A 203 -1.97 18.63 5.56
N GLU A 204 -1.34 18.48 4.41
CA GLU A 204 -1.79 19.08 3.15
C GLU A 204 -3.00 18.35 2.53
N PHE A 205 -2.95 17.03 2.41
CA PHE A 205 -4.00 16.25 1.75
C PHE A 205 -5.09 15.76 2.70
N GLY A 206 -4.84 15.82 4.01
CA GLY A 206 -5.69 15.28 5.07
C GLY A 206 -5.69 13.75 5.12
N PRO A 207 -6.33 13.14 6.14
CA PRO A 207 -6.38 11.69 6.29
C PRO A 207 -6.88 11.01 5.02
N PRO A 208 -6.23 9.93 4.53
CA PRO A 208 -6.68 9.23 3.33
C PRO A 208 -8.04 8.53 3.56
N GLY A 209 -8.84 8.40 2.52
CA GLY A 209 -10.10 7.66 2.56
C GLY A 209 -10.06 6.39 1.70
N ARG A 210 -11.01 5.47 1.89
CA ARG A 210 -11.10 4.21 1.13
C ARG A 210 -11.14 4.42 -0.39
N ARG A 211 -11.79 5.50 -0.85
CA ARG A 211 -11.89 5.87 -2.27
C ARG A 211 -10.89 6.96 -2.68
N MET A 212 -10.23 7.61 -1.72
CA MET A 212 -9.26 8.67 -1.95
C MET A 212 -7.93 8.31 -1.28
N ARG A 213 -7.27 7.29 -1.84
CA ARG A 213 -5.99 6.74 -1.35
C ARG A 213 -4.80 7.47 -1.95
N TRP A 214 -4.77 8.79 -1.81
CA TRP A 214 -3.67 9.62 -2.30
C TRP A 214 -2.32 9.15 -1.73
N CYS A 215 -2.29 8.67 -0.47
CA CYS A 215 -1.08 8.15 0.18
C CYS A 215 -0.46 6.97 -0.59
N CYS A 216 -1.28 6.05 -1.13
CA CYS A 216 -0.79 4.96 -1.96
C CYS A 216 -0.15 5.47 -3.26
N GLN A 217 -0.67 6.55 -3.85
CA GLN A 217 -0.11 7.14 -5.04
C GLN A 217 1.23 7.84 -4.73
N VAL A 218 1.22 8.75 -3.75
CA VAL A 218 2.36 9.61 -3.40
C VAL A 218 3.50 8.82 -2.77
N HIS A 219 3.21 7.98 -1.77
CA HIS A 219 4.25 7.33 -0.97
C HIS A 219 4.58 5.89 -1.39
N LYS A 220 3.82 5.30 -2.33
CA LYS A 220 4.10 3.94 -2.79
C LYS A 220 4.28 3.86 -4.30
N SER A 221 3.24 4.17 -5.09
CA SER A 221 3.28 3.93 -6.53
C SER A 221 4.31 4.81 -7.23
N VAL A 222 4.34 6.11 -6.93
CA VAL A 222 5.28 7.05 -7.53
C VAL A 222 6.73 6.69 -7.23
N PRO A 223 7.16 6.55 -5.96
CA PRO A 223 8.55 6.21 -5.67
C PRO A 223 8.94 4.83 -6.21
N THR A 224 8.03 3.84 -6.20
CA THR A 224 8.32 2.54 -6.80
C THR A 224 8.59 2.65 -8.30
N LEU A 225 7.79 3.44 -9.03
CA LEU A 225 8.01 3.65 -10.46
C LEU A 225 9.29 4.40 -10.78
N LEU A 226 9.61 5.42 -9.99
CA LEU A 226 10.89 6.15 -10.14
C LEU A 226 12.08 5.22 -9.88
N LYS A 227 11.99 4.36 -8.86
CA LYS A 227 13.04 3.37 -8.57
C LYS A 227 13.14 2.32 -9.70
N LEU A 228 12.05 1.86 -10.26
CA LEU A 228 12.08 0.95 -11.41
C LEU A 228 12.70 1.60 -12.66
N ARG A 229 12.45 2.89 -12.91
CA ARG A 229 13.12 3.65 -13.97
C ARG A 229 14.62 3.75 -13.75
N GLU A 230 15.04 4.00 -12.51
CA GLU A 230 16.45 4.04 -12.11
C GLU A 230 17.12 2.68 -12.35
N ILE A 231 16.50 1.59 -11.89
CA ILE A 231 17.02 0.21 -12.06
C ILE A 231 17.11 -0.19 -13.54
N THR A 232 16.09 0.10 -14.30
CA THR A 232 15.97 -0.38 -15.69
C THR A 232 16.66 0.55 -16.70
N GLY A 233 16.88 1.81 -16.34
CA GLY A 233 17.34 2.85 -17.26
C GLY A 233 16.29 3.26 -18.31
N PHE A 234 15.04 2.76 -18.22
CA PHE A 234 13.99 3.05 -19.18
C PHE A 234 12.83 3.82 -18.55
N TYR A 235 12.37 4.86 -19.24
CA TYR A 235 11.20 5.63 -18.83
C TYR A 235 9.96 4.74 -18.62
N ASN A 236 9.71 3.80 -19.49
CA ASN A 236 8.57 2.86 -19.42
C ASN A 236 8.83 1.63 -18.53
N THR A 237 9.80 1.72 -17.62
CA THR A 237 10.06 0.69 -16.58
C THR A 237 10.18 -0.75 -17.06
N LYS A 238 10.59 -1.06 -18.25
CA LYS A 238 10.73 -2.38 -18.84
C LYS A 238 11.18 -3.48 -17.85
N ALA A 239 10.25 -3.92 -17.00
CA ALA A 239 10.49 -4.78 -15.87
C ALA A 239 9.43 -5.86 -15.67
N VAL A 240 9.86 -7.07 -15.30
CA VAL A 240 9.01 -8.11 -14.69
C VAL A 240 9.07 -7.95 -13.18
N VAL A 241 7.94 -7.63 -12.57
CA VAL A 241 7.80 -7.47 -11.13
C VAL A 241 7.09 -8.70 -10.56
N TYR A 242 7.84 -9.56 -9.88
CA TYR A 242 7.27 -10.65 -9.10
C TYR A 242 6.67 -10.10 -7.82
N ASP A 243 5.41 -10.45 -7.55
CA ASP A 243 4.69 -10.00 -6.36
C ASP A 243 4.00 -11.15 -5.62
N GLY A 244 3.78 -10.97 -4.32
CA GLY A 244 3.16 -11.96 -3.43
C GLY A 244 1.63 -11.86 -3.40
N VAL A 245 0.98 -11.44 -4.47
CA VAL A 245 -0.48 -11.35 -4.56
C VAL A 245 -1.09 -12.74 -4.57
N ARG A 246 -2.12 -12.95 -3.72
CA ARG A 246 -2.85 -14.24 -3.64
C ARG A 246 -4.35 -14.06 -3.88
N ALA A 247 -4.94 -15.05 -4.53
CA ALA A 247 -6.38 -15.10 -4.83
C ALA A 247 -7.24 -15.07 -3.56
N GLU A 248 -6.79 -15.73 -2.48
CA GLU A 248 -7.48 -15.82 -1.20
C GLU A 248 -7.68 -14.45 -0.51
N GLU A 249 -6.82 -13.46 -0.78
CA GLU A 249 -6.86 -12.18 -0.06
C GLU A 249 -8.11 -11.34 -0.30
N SER A 250 -8.79 -11.51 -1.41
CA SER A 250 -10.06 -10.83 -1.72
C SER A 250 -10.71 -11.33 -3.01
N ALA A 251 -12.05 -11.20 -3.11
CA ALA A 251 -12.82 -11.48 -4.31
C ALA A 251 -12.35 -10.68 -5.56
N ARG A 252 -11.69 -9.54 -5.37
CA ARG A 252 -11.07 -8.80 -6.47
C ARG A 252 -9.79 -9.48 -6.94
N ARG A 253 -8.93 -9.90 -5.99
CA ARG A 253 -7.64 -10.54 -6.32
C ARG A 253 -7.81 -11.94 -6.90
N SER A 254 -8.86 -12.66 -6.52
CA SER A 254 -9.15 -13.98 -7.10
C SER A 254 -9.42 -13.95 -8.61
N LYS A 255 -9.74 -12.76 -9.16
CA LYS A 255 -9.97 -12.55 -10.59
C LYS A 255 -8.73 -12.07 -11.35
N TYR A 256 -7.59 -11.97 -10.70
CA TYR A 256 -6.35 -11.55 -11.37
C TYR A 256 -5.73 -12.74 -12.10
N ASP A 257 -5.11 -12.44 -13.24
CA ASP A 257 -4.24 -13.39 -13.92
C ASP A 257 -2.91 -13.52 -13.17
N GLU A 258 -2.30 -14.70 -13.21
CA GLU A 258 -0.97 -14.93 -12.60
C GLU A 258 0.11 -14.08 -13.27
N VAL A 259 -0.05 -13.76 -14.55
CA VAL A 259 0.77 -12.81 -15.30
C VAL A 259 -0.13 -11.73 -15.86
N SER A 260 0.24 -10.47 -15.71
CA SER A 260 -0.49 -9.35 -16.27
C SER A 260 0.44 -8.30 -16.85
N GLU A 261 0.26 -7.98 -18.13
CA GLU A 261 1.05 -7.00 -18.86
C GLU A 261 0.33 -5.65 -18.92
N GLY A 262 1.08 -4.56 -18.77
CA GLY A 262 0.61 -3.20 -18.98
C GLY A 262 -0.49 -2.69 -18.05
N LYS A 263 -0.98 -3.48 -17.08
CA LYS A 263 -2.10 -3.07 -16.20
C LYS A 263 -1.73 -1.98 -15.21
N LYS A 264 -0.48 -1.92 -14.77
CA LYS A 264 0.02 -0.86 -13.87
C LYS A 264 0.78 0.21 -14.63
N ASN A 265 1.62 -0.20 -15.56
CA ASN A 265 2.38 0.65 -16.47
C ASN A 265 2.54 -0.06 -17.81
N ILE A 266 2.65 0.69 -18.90
CA ILE A 266 2.63 0.18 -20.28
C ILE A 266 3.61 -0.98 -20.52
N SER A 267 4.83 -0.90 -20.01
CA SER A 267 5.87 -1.93 -20.23
C SER A 267 6.24 -2.69 -18.96
N GLN A 268 5.35 -2.72 -17.98
CA GLN A 268 5.53 -3.51 -16.76
C GLN A 268 4.72 -4.79 -16.83
N VAL A 269 5.38 -5.90 -16.59
CA VAL A 269 4.77 -7.21 -16.38
C VAL A 269 4.69 -7.46 -14.87
N ASN A 270 3.52 -7.86 -14.35
CA ASN A 270 3.39 -8.37 -13.00
C ASN A 270 3.22 -9.87 -13.05
N ALA A 271 4.00 -10.60 -12.27
CA ALA A 271 3.98 -12.06 -12.16
C ALA A 271 3.80 -12.48 -10.69
N SER A 272 2.79 -13.30 -10.41
CA SER A 272 2.39 -13.68 -9.06
C SER A 272 2.54 -15.21 -8.86
N PRO A 273 3.75 -15.72 -8.56
CA PRO A 273 4.03 -17.18 -8.51
C PRO A 273 3.24 -17.94 -7.44
N ILE A 274 2.83 -17.25 -6.39
CA ILE A 274 2.06 -17.81 -5.27
C ILE A 274 0.58 -17.43 -5.32
N HIS A 275 0.07 -16.98 -6.49
CA HIS A 275 -1.31 -16.50 -6.62
C HIS A 275 -2.36 -17.51 -6.14
N LYS A 276 -2.12 -18.79 -6.37
CA LYS A 276 -3.03 -19.89 -5.98
C LYS A 276 -2.76 -20.47 -4.59
N TRP A 277 -1.77 -19.95 -3.86
CA TRP A 277 -1.49 -20.42 -2.51
C TRP A 277 -2.49 -19.83 -1.50
N ASN A 278 -2.89 -20.63 -0.52
CA ASN A 278 -3.65 -20.19 0.64
C ASN A 278 -2.73 -19.89 1.85
N THR A 279 -3.30 -19.41 2.94
CA THR A 279 -2.52 -19.09 4.16
C THR A 279 -1.97 -20.34 4.87
N ALA A 280 -2.63 -21.49 4.80
CA ALA A 280 -2.13 -22.72 5.39
C ALA A 280 -0.85 -23.19 4.70
N GLU A 281 -0.84 -23.20 3.36
CA GLU A 281 0.34 -23.51 2.54
C GLU A 281 1.48 -22.55 2.81
N LEU A 282 1.14 -21.25 2.92
CA LEU A 282 2.11 -20.18 3.17
C LEU A 282 2.80 -20.35 4.53
N TYR A 283 2.04 -20.61 5.58
CA TYR A 283 2.61 -20.82 6.92
C TYR A 283 3.36 -22.15 7.05
N CYS A 284 2.92 -23.22 6.38
CA CYS A 284 3.72 -24.45 6.27
C CYS A 284 5.11 -24.16 5.69
N HIS A 285 5.19 -23.36 4.62
CA HIS A 285 6.46 -22.98 4.01
C HIS A 285 7.33 -22.13 4.95
N ILE A 286 6.73 -21.09 5.58
CA ILE A 286 7.43 -20.19 6.51
C ILE A 286 8.02 -20.98 7.69
N LEU A 287 7.22 -21.82 8.33
CA LEU A 287 7.62 -22.56 9.54
C LEU A 287 8.70 -23.58 9.21
N LYS A 288 8.54 -24.36 8.14
CA LYS A 288 9.51 -25.37 7.71
C LYS A 288 10.88 -24.77 7.35
N ASN A 289 10.89 -23.68 6.61
CA ASN A 289 12.14 -23.03 6.18
C ASN A 289 12.71 -22.08 7.23
N ASN A 290 12.12 -22.04 8.43
CA ASN A 290 12.51 -21.13 9.52
C ASN A 290 12.72 -19.70 9.00
N LEU A 291 11.74 -19.21 8.22
CA LEU A 291 11.80 -17.85 7.68
C LEU A 291 11.48 -16.85 8.79
N MET A 292 12.19 -15.71 8.78
CA MET A 292 12.07 -14.68 9.79
C MET A 292 10.74 -13.92 9.66
N LEU A 293 9.66 -14.52 10.14
CA LEU A 293 8.34 -13.90 10.16
C LEU A 293 8.40 -12.55 10.87
N ASN A 294 7.76 -11.53 10.27
CA ASN A 294 7.61 -10.21 10.89
C ASN A 294 6.92 -10.35 12.26
N ASN A 295 7.50 -9.74 13.29
CA ASN A 295 7.03 -9.88 14.66
C ASN A 295 5.57 -9.43 14.86
N ALA A 296 5.11 -8.47 14.06
CA ALA A 296 3.70 -8.03 14.11
C ALA A 296 2.68 -9.17 13.93
N TYR A 297 3.04 -10.25 13.21
CA TYR A 297 2.19 -11.44 13.11
C TYR A 297 2.11 -12.22 14.42
N LYS A 298 3.18 -12.22 15.22
CA LYS A 298 3.20 -12.88 16.52
C LYS A 298 2.33 -12.15 17.55
N LEU A 299 2.17 -10.83 17.36
CA LEU A 299 1.29 -9.98 18.17
C LEU A 299 -0.20 -10.10 17.79
N GLY A 300 -0.54 -10.92 16.80
CA GLY A 300 -1.92 -11.18 16.37
C GLY A 300 -2.35 -10.40 15.12
N LEU A 301 -1.48 -9.63 14.48
CA LEU A 301 -1.80 -9.06 13.18
C LEU A 301 -1.79 -10.15 12.10
N PHE A 302 -2.80 -10.19 11.24
CA PHE A 302 -2.90 -11.17 10.15
C PHE A 302 -2.40 -10.60 8.81
N ARG A 303 -2.22 -9.30 8.74
CA ARG A 303 -1.62 -8.56 7.62
C ARG A 303 -0.76 -7.44 8.17
N VAL A 304 0.33 -7.12 7.49
CA VAL A 304 1.10 -5.92 7.75
C VAL A 304 0.83 -4.87 6.67
N GLY A 305 0.88 -3.60 7.05
CA GLY A 305 0.61 -2.46 6.19
C GLY A 305 0.96 -1.15 6.87
N CYS A 306 0.50 -0.04 6.29
CA CYS A 306 0.72 1.28 6.91
C CYS A 306 0.01 1.40 8.26
N MET A 307 0.63 2.11 9.21
CA MET A 307 0.18 2.31 10.60
C MET A 307 -1.29 2.74 10.72
N VAL A 308 -1.70 3.74 9.95
CA VAL A 308 -3.09 4.23 9.93
C VAL A 308 -3.62 4.16 8.51
N CYS A 309 -4.33 3.07 8.20
CA CYS A 309 -4.82 2.78 6.86
C CYS A 309 -6.35 2.82 6.81
N PRO A 310 -6.97 3.50 5.83
CA PRO A 310 -8.43 3.48 5.70
C PRO A 310 -9.00 2.10 5.32
N LEU A 311 -8.15 1.14 4.94
CA LEU A 311 -8.53 -0.23 4.60
C LEU A 311 -8.31 -1.22 5.76
N SER A 312 -7.75 -0.77 6.90
CA SER A 312 -7.58 -1.61 8.08
C SER A 312 -8.93 -2.04 8.67
N SER A 313 -8.94 -3.18 9.34
CA SER A 313 -10.08 -3.66 10.15
C SER A 313 -9.97 -3.16 11.59
N ASP A 314 -11.07 -3.21 12.30
CA ASP A 314 -11.11 -2.85 13.74
C ASP A 314 -10.16 -3.72 14.57
N TRP A 315 -10.03 -4.99 14.22
CA TRP A 315 -9.05 -5.90 14.80
C TRP A 315 -7.63 -5.38 14.64
N TRP A 316 -7.26 -5.02 13.41
CA TRP A 316 -5.94 -4.49 13.11
C TRP A 316 -5.69 -3.19 13.87
N ASP A 317 -6.65 -2.25 13.82
CA ASP A 317 -6.56 -0.96 14.50
C ASP A 317 -6.36 -1.13 16.02
N GLY A 318 -7.09 -2.07 16.65
CA GLY A 318 -7.01 -2.31 18.09
C GLY A 318 -5.67 -2.92 18.52
N ILE A 319 -5.18 -3.92 17.82
CA ILE A 319 -3.88 -4.55 18.12
C ILE A 319 -2.73 -3.59 17.82
N ALA A 320 -2.74 -2.98 16.64
CA ALA A 320 -1.68 -2.08 16.23
C ALA A 320 -1.57 -0.85 17.15
N ASN A 321 -2.70 -0.23 17.50
CA ASN A 321 -2.67 0.92 18.40
C ASN A 321 -2.25 0.56 19.84
N TYR A 322 -2.45 -0.68 20.28
CA TYR A 322 -1.94 -1.11 21.57
C TYR A 322 -0.41 -1.26 21.56
N HIS A 323 0.14 -1.94 20.55
CA HIS A 323 1.57 -2.27 20.52
C HIS A 323 2.44 -1.16 19.93
N TYR A 324 1.90 -0.32 19.02
CA TYR A 324 2.64 0.72 18.30
C TYR A 324 2.03 2.12 18.51
N LYS A 325 1.51 2.37 19.71
CA LYS A 325 0.78 3.59 20.04
C LYS A 325 1.54 4.86 19.72
N GLU A 326 2.81 4.91 20.08
CA GLU A 326 3.66 6.09 19.89
C GLU A 326 3.95 6.34 18.40
N GLU A 327 4.21 5.27 17.65
CA GLU A 327 4.44 5.34 16.21
C GLU A 327 3.19 5.80 15.44
N MET A 328 2.01 5.36 15.87
CA MET A 328 0.72 5.71 15.25
C MET A 328 0.22 7.10 15.63
N ALA A 329 0.64 7.63 16.78
CA ALA A 329 0.13 8.87 17.34
C ALA A 329 0.16 10.07 16.37
N PRO A 330 1.24 10.32 15.60
CA PRO A 330 1.27 11.46 14.68
C PRO A 330 0.16 11.42 13.62
N PHE A 331 -0.21 10.24 13.15
CA PHE A 331 -1.26 10.05 12.15
C PHE A 331 -2.66 10.05 12.76
N LEU A 332 -2.82 9.44 13.95
CA LEU A 332 -4.09 9.46 14.68
C LEU A 332 -4.48 10.87 15.11
N GLN A 333 -3.54 11.70 15.57
CA GLN A 333 -3.78 13.11 15.87
C GLN A 333 -4.35 13.87 14.67
N ARG A 334 -3.88 13.57 13.46
CA ARG A 334 -4.41 14.16 12.22
C ARG A 334 -5.82 13.69 11.88
N VAL A 335 -6.12 12.41 12.16
CA VAL A 335 -7.50 11.89 12.06
C VAL A 335 -8.42 12.58 13.06
N GLU A 336 -7.96 12.75 14.31
CA GLU A 336 -8.71 13.45 15.36
C GLU A 336 -8.96 14.92 14.99
N GLN A 337 -7.93 15.63 14.53
CA GLN A 337 -8.07 17.02 14.10
C GLN A 337 -9.07 17.15 12.95
N TYR A 338 -8.98 16.28 11.96
CA TYR A 338 -9.96 16.25 10.86
C TYR A 338 -11.38 15.96 11.38
N ALA A 339 -11.52 15.02 12.32
CA ALA A 339 -12.82 14.70 12.92
C ALA A 339 -13.40 15.88 13.69
N LYS A 340 -12.59 16.61 14.49
CA LYS A 340 -13.00 17.83 15.21
C LYS A 340 -13.46 18.94 14.27
N ASN A 341 -12.85 19.07 13.10
CA ASN A 341 -13.25 20.05 12.08
C ASN A 341 -14.58 19.70 11.36
N THR A 342 -15.05 18.46 11.48
CA THR A 342 -16.21 17.99 10.73
C THR A 342 -17.37 17.51 11.60
N LYS A 343 -17.14 17.30 12.90
CA LYS A 343 -18.10 16.75 13.87
C LYS A 343 -18.10 17.53 15.18
N PRO A 344 -19.25 17.58 15.87
CA PRO A 344 -19.29 18.05 17.25
C PRO A 344 -18.36 17.24 18.16
N GLU A 345 -17.73 17.86 19.13
CA GLU A 345 -16.72 17.21 20.00
C GLU A 345 -17.19 15.89 20.63
N LYS A 346 -18.44 15.85 21.12
CA LYS A 346 -19.06 14.66 21.70
C LYS A 346 -19.16 13.45 20.74
N GLU A 347 -19.10 13.68 19.43
CA GLU A 347 -19.26 12.66 18.41
C GLU A 347 -17.89 12.21 17.83
N VAL A 348 -16.81 12.94 18.08
CA VAL A 348 -15.48 12.72 17.49
C VAL A 348 -15.01 11.29 17.72
N LYS A 349 -14.99 10.83 18.97
CA LYS A 349 -14.53 9.48 19.31
C LYS A 349 -15.36 8.40 18.60
N LYS A 350 -16.69 8.50 18.67
CA LYS A 350 -17.61 7.56 18.00
C LYS A 350 -17.44 7.57 16.48
N TYR A 351 -17.21 8.75 15.90
CA TYR A 351 -16.98 8.90 14.46
C TYR A 351 -15.68 8.21 14.02
N ILE A 352 -14.61 8.33 14.81
CA ILE A 352 -13.33 7.69 14.52
C ILE A 352 -13.42 6.17 14.68
N GLU A 353 -13.95 5.69 15.83
CA GLU A 353 -14.17 4.27 16.11
C GLU A 353 -15.06 3.59 15.08
N GLY A 354 -16.13 4.24 14.65
CA GLY A 354 -17.01 3.76 13.59
C GLY A 354 -16.41 3.85 12.18
N GLY A 355 -15.16 4.27 12.04
CA GLY A 355 -14.47 4.38 10.76
C GLY A 355 -15.04 5.45 9.82
N GLY A 356 -15.76 6.43 10.34
CA GLY A 356 -16.38 7.49 9.53
C GLY A 356 -15.36 8.31 8.75
N TRP A 357 -14.16 8.53 9.29
CA TRP A 357 -13.06 9.18 8.59
C TRP A 357 -12.58 8.38 7.37
N LYS A 358 -12.67 7.05 7.39
CA LYS A 358 -12.28 6.16 6.30
C LYS A 358 -13.14 6.36 5.04
N ALA A 359 -14.33 6.96 5.18
CA ALA A 359 -15.24 7.29 4.08
C ALA A 359 -14.96 8.67 3.45
N ARG A 360 -13.96 9.41 3.95
CA ARG A 360 -13.60 10.74 3.46
C ARG A 360 -13.39 10.78 1.94
N MET A 361 -13.98 11.83 1.32
CA MET A 361 -13.80 12.17 -0.09
C MET A 361 -13.68 13.69 -0.23
N GLY A 362 -12.67 14.17 -0.96
CA GLY A 362 -12.44 15.59 -1.19
C GLY A 362 -11.84 16.36 0.00
N GLY A 363 -11.82 17.69 -0.09
CA GLY A 363 -11.13 18.59 0.85
C GLY A 363 -11.97 19.13 2.01
N ARG A 364 -13.24 18.74 2.14
CA ARG A 364 -14.12 19.23 3.21
C ARG A 364 -13.54 18.89 4.59
N GLY A 365 -13.49 19.86 5.47
CA GLY A 365 -12.96 19.70 6.83
C GLY A 365 -11.44 19.85 6.95
N LEU A 366 -10.72 20.11 5.85
CA LEU A 366 -9.30 20.45 5.89
C LEU A 366 -9.12 21.96 6.11
N ALA A 367 -8.07 22.34 6.82
CA ALA A 367 -7.70 23.76 7.02
C ALA A 367 -7.49 24.47 5.68
N ASN A 368 -6.85 23.79 4.73
CA ASN A 368 -6.57 24.28 3.39
C ASN A 368 -7.58 23.78 2.34
N GLY A 369 -8.70 23.19 2.77
CA GLY A 369 -9.65 22.46 1.91
C GLY A 369 -10.71 23.34 1.24
N GLY A 370 -10.62 24.65 1.35
CA GLY A 370 -11.49 25.60 0.65
C GLY A 370 -11.30 25.54 -0.87
N ASN A 371 -12.28 26.07 -1.61
CA ASN A 371 -12.13 26.24 -3.04
C ASN A 371 -11.17 27.41 -3.30
N ARG A 372 -9.91 27.08 -3.62
CA ARG A 372 -8.86 28.09 -3.88
C ARG A 372 -8.97 28.71 -5.28
N VAL A 373 -9.79 28.17 -6.16
CA VAL A 373 -9.94 28.65 -7.54
C VAL A 373 -11.36 29.14 -7.76
N VAL A 374 -11.49 30.42 -8.07
CA VAL A 374 -12.77 31.03 -8.46
C VAL A 374 -12.70 31.40 -9.94
N GLU A 375 -13.60 30.82 -10.73
CA GLU A 375 -13.75 31.11 -12.15
C GLU A 375 -14.83 32.15 -12.40
N ARG A 376 -14.58 33.07 -13.32
CA ARG A 376 -15.57 34.04 -13.81
C ARG A 376 -15.44 34.19 -15.32
N ILE A 377 -16.56 34.26 -15.99
CA ILE A 377 -16.66 34.54 -17.43
C ILE A 377 -17.43 35.84 -17.58
N SER A 378 -16.83 36.85 -18.22
CA SER A 378 -17.44 38.15 -18.51
C SER A 378 -16.70 38.82 -19.67
N ASP A 379 -17.39 39.66 -20.42
CA ASP A 379 -16.82 40.55 -21.44
C ASP A 379 -15.87 39.82 -22.42
N ASN A 380 -16.29 38.67 -22.96
CA ASN A 380 -15.49 37.82 -23.85
C ASN A 380 -14.14 37.37 -23.29
N GLN A 381 -14.05 37.20 -21.96
CA GLN A 381 -12.88 36.69 -21.27
C GLN A 381 -13.24 35.67 -20.19
N ILE A 382 -12.30 34.79 -19.85
CA ILE A 382 -12.37 33.90 -18.70
C ILE A 382 -11.26 34.27 -17.72
N SER A 383 -11.58 34.36 -16.43
CA SER A 383 -10.62 34.64 -15.39
C SER A 383 -10.65 33.59 -14.28
N PHE A 384 -9.48 33.27 -13.75
CA PHE A 384 -9.26 32.38 -12.62
C PHE A 384 -8.58 33.17 -11.50
N THR A 385 -9.27 33.39 -10.39
CA THR A 385 -8.67 33.93 -9.17
C THR A 385 -8.25 32.78 -8.28
N ILE A 386 -6.93 32.66 -8.04
CA ILE A 386 -6.29 31.57 -7.31
C ILE A 386 -5.80 32.11 -5.97
N GLN A 387 -6.31 31.55 -4.87
CA GLN A 387 -5.88 31.86 -3.50
C GLN A 387 -4.63 31.03 -3.15
N HIS A 388 -3.62 31.67 -2.59
CA HIS A 388 -2.39 31.03 -2.14
C HIS A 388 -1.80 30.04 -3.17
N PRO A 389 -1.43 30.52 -4.37
CA PRO A 389 -0.88 29.66 -5.42
C PRO A 389 0.40 28.97 -4.94
N THR A 390 0.48 27.64 -5.13
CA THR A 390 1.65 26.85 -4.75
C THR A 390 2.73 26.82 -5.84
N GLN A 391 2.33 27.18 -7.08
CA GLN A 391 3.22 27.22 -8.25
C GLN A 391 3.02 28.51 -9.05
N PRO A 392 4.07 29.06 -9.67
CA PRO A 392 3.91 30.13 -10.65
C PRO A 392 3.11 29.66 -11.87
N TRP A 393 2.20 30.49 -12.37
CA TRP A 393 1.39 30.17 -13.56
C TRP A 393 2.22 29.77 -14.77
N LEU A 394 3.26 30.56 -15.06
CA LEU A 394 4.13 30.37 -16.21
C LEU A 394 4.97 29.07 -16.17
N ASN A 395 5.11 28.45 -15.00
CA ASN A 395 5.75 27.15 -14.88
C ASN A 395 4.83 26.00 -15.30
N VAL A 396 3.51 26.22 -15.30
CA VAL A 396 2.53 25.17 -15.55
C VAL A 396 1.79 25.37 -16.86
N ALA A 397 1.49 26.62 -17.23
CA ALA A 397 0.71 26.96 -18.41
C ALA A 397 1.28 26.40 -19.75
N PRO A 398 2.62 26.32 -19.95
CA PRO A 398 3.19 25.76 -21.18
C PRO A 398 2.78 24.31 -21.48
N ILE A 399 2.22 23.58 -20.49
CA ILE A 399 1.61 22.24 -20.70
C ILE A 399 0.53 22.27 -21.80
N LEU A 400 -0.18 23.38 -21.93
CA LEU A 400 -1.28 23.52 -22.90
C LEU A 400 -0.81 23.95 -24.29
N GLY A 401 0.44 24.40 -24.40
CA GLY A 401 1.02 24.86 -25.65
C GLY A 401 1.98 26.04 -25.46
N PRO A 402 2.72 26.39 -26.52
CA PRO A 402 3.77 27.40 -26.44
C PRO A 402 3.23 28.78 -26.10
N ILE A 403 4.02 29.50 -25.31
CA ILE A 403 3.81 30.92 -24.99
C ILE A 403 4.71 31.74 -25.89
N THR A 404 4.12 32.67 -26.63
CA THR A 404 4.80 33.65 -27.50
C THR A 404 4.52 35.06 -27.00
N GLU A 405 5.31 36.01 -27.41
CA GLU A 405 5.14 37.44 -27.05
C GLU A 405 5.03 37.67 -25.53
N GLN A 406 5.90 36.98 -24.77
CA GLN A 406 5.87 36.99 -23.31
C GLN A 406 6.44 38.32 -22.77
N ASN A 407 5.60 39.08 -22.08
CA ASN A 407 5.98 40.15 -21.19
C ASN A 407 5.93 39.66 -19.71
N ARG A 408 6.29 40.51 -18.76
CA ARG A 408 6.33 40.16 -17.32
C ARG A 408 5.01 39.56 -16.79
N ASP A 409 3.88 40.16 -17.17
CA ASP A 409 2.56 39.77 -16.64
C ASP A 409 1.51 39.58 -17.75
N SER A 410 1.92 39.44 -19.01
CA SER A 410 1.03 39.18 -20.15
C SER A 410 1.77 38.51 -21.30
N GLY A 411 1.01 37.98 -22.25
CA GLY A 411 1.55 37.37 -23.44
C GLY A 411 0.47 36.67 -24.27
N VAL A 412 0.92 35.91 -25.26
CA VAL A 412 0.06 35.11 -26.13
C VAL A 412 0.41 33.65 -25.93
N GLN A 413 -0.60 32.81 -25.68
CA GLN A 413 -0.43 31.38 -25.60
C GLN A 413 -1.23 30.68 -26.71
N LYS A 414 -0.59 29.75 -27.43
CA LYS A 414 -1.25 28.96 -28.45
C LYS A 414 -1.76 27.64 -27.83
N ILE A 415 -3.09 27.50 -27.69
CA ILE A 415 -3.76 26.32 -27.13
C ILE A 415 -4.64 25.70 -28.21
N ASN A 416 -4.46 24.42 -28.55
CA ASN A 416 -5.25 23.72 -29.57
C ASN A 416 -5.36 24.50 -30.89
N ASN A 417 -4.24 25.06 -31.37
CA ASN A 417 -4.15 25.93 -32.57
C ASN A 417 -4.86 27.27 -32.48
N VAL A 418 -5.38 27.68 -31.32
CA VAL A 418 -5.96 28.98 -31.06
C VAL A 418 -4.98 29.83 -30.28
N SER A 419 -4.70 31.03 -30.78
CA SER A 419 -3.90 32.02 -30.04
C SER A 419 -4.82 32.81 -29.10
N LEU A 420 -4.46 32.81 -27.82
CA LEU A 420 -5.19 33.46 -26.74
C LEU A 420 -4.26 34.43 -26.00
N ASP A 421 -4.72 35.64 -25.80
CA ASP A 421 -4.03 36.58 -24.95
C ASP A 421 -4.23 36.26 -23.48
N TYR A 422 -3.17 36.29 -22.66
CA TYR A 422 -3.30 36.15 -21.23
C TYR A 422 -2.75 37.34 -20.47
N ARG A 423 -3.30 37.57 -19.27
CA ARG A 423 -2.81 38.59 -18.32
C ARG A 423 -2.77 38.00 -16.93
N LEU A 424 -1.70 38.32 -16.18
CA LEU A 424 -1.49 37.93 -14.79
C LEU A 424 -1.56 39.15 -13.91
N LYS A 425 -2.33 39.07 -12.84
CA LYS A 425 -2.38 40.11 -11.79
C LYS A 425 -2.11 39.42 -10.44
N LYS A 426 -1.04 39.85 -9.77
CA LYS A 426 -0.62 39.36 -8.45
C LYS A 426 -0.95 40.39 -7.39
N GLY A 427 -1.40 39.94 -6.21
CA GLY A 427 -1.61 40.80 -5.03
C GLY A 427 -2.14 39.99 -3.85
N ASP A 428 -1.72 40.37 -2.64
CA ASP A 428 -2.24 39.87 -1.35
C ASP A 428 -2.44 38.33 -1.26
N GLY A 429 -1.44 37.54 -1.68
CA GLY A 429 -1.51 36.08 -1.68
C GLY A 429 -2.43 35.49 -2.75
N GLN A 430 -2.85 36.29 -3.73
CA GLN A 430 -3.73 35.89 -4.83
C GLN A 430 -3.05 36.04 -6.18
N LEU A 431 -3.45 35.19 -7.11
CA LEU A 431 -3.11 35.28 -8.52
C LEU A 431 -4.40 35.29 -9.34
N CYS A 432 -4.63 36.33 -10.08
CA CYS A 432 -5.70 36.41 -11.07
C CYS A 432 -5.11 36.21 -12.48
N VAL A 433 -5.62 35.24 -13.20
CA VAL A 433 -5.22 34.95 -14.58
C VAL A 433 -6.42 35.09 -15.49
N THR A 434 -6.29 35.92 -16.53
CA THR A 434 -7.37 36.18 -17.49
C THR A 434 -6.93 35.78 -18.88
N TYR A 435 -7.77 35.06 -19.61
CA TYR A 435 -7.59 34.69 -21.01
C TYR A 435 -8.69 35.29 -21.88
N SER A 436 -8.32 35.79 -23.07
CA SER A 436 -9.22 36.33 -24.08
C SER A 436 -8.74 36.02 -25.50
N PRO A 437 -9.60 36.03 -26.52
CA PRO A 437 -11.07 36.18 -26.45
C PRO A 437 -11.74 34.85 -26.08
N PHE A 438 -12.73 34.86 -25.20
CA PHE A 438 -13.47 33.68 -24.77
C PHE A 438 -14.25 33.04 -25.91
N SER A 439 -14.71 33.83 -26.89
CA SER A 439 -15.45 33.34 -28.09
C SER A 439 -14.64 32.37 -28.96
N LYS A 440 -13.31 32.34 -28.83
CA LYS A 440 -12.45 31.40 -29.54
C LYS A 440 -12.16 30.11 -28.76
N MET A 441 -12.69 29.97 -27.55
CA MET A 441 -12.41 28.82 -26.68
C MET A 441 -13.51 27.78 -26.80
N ASP A 442 -13.12 26.56 -27.07
CA ASP A 442 -14.02 25.40 -26.94
C ASP A 442 -14.06 24.88 -25.48
N ARG A 443 -14.98 23.96 -25.20
CA ARG A 443 -15.13 23.37 -23.86
C ARG A 443 -13.87 22.62 -23.40
N PHE A 444 -13.06 22.09 -24.32
CA PHE A 444 -11.83 21.39 -23.97
C PHE A 444 -10.75 22.36 -23.53
N THR A 445 -10.57 23.47 -24.26
CA THR A 445 -9.67 24.55 -23.89
C THR A 445 -10.03 25.12 -22.50
N ILE A 446 -11.31 25.37 -22.23
CA ILE A 446 -11.77 25.81 -20.91
C ILE A 446 -11.45 24.78 -19.82
N SER A 447 -11.71 23.50 -20.09
CA SER A 447 -11.41 22.41 -19.15
C SER A 447 -9.93 22.29 -18.86
N HIS A 448 -9.06 22.48 -19.86
CA HIS A 448 -7.61 22.46 -19.70
C HIS A 448 -7.14 23.65 -18.87
N LEU A 449 -7.64 24.87 -19.11
CA LEU A 449 -7.32 26.06 -18.32
C LEU A 449 -7.73 25.87 -16.85
N ARG A 450 -8.91 25.29 -16.57
CA ARG A 450 -9.31 24.89 -15.22
C ARG A 450 -8.33 23.89 -14.59
N GLY A 451 -7.85 22.93 -15.37
CA GLY A 451 -6.83 21.96 -14.95
C GLY A 451 -5.54 22.65 -14.51
N ILE A 452 -5.05 23.63 -15.29
CA ILE A 452 -3.86 24.42 -14.93
C ILE A 452 -4.12 25.27 -13.69
N ALA A 453 -5.27 25.95 -13.59
CA ALA A 453 -5.61 26.75 -12.42
C ALA A 453 -5.62 25.92 -11.12
N ASN A 454 -6.22 24.72 -11.17
CA ASN A 454 -6.16 23.78 -10.05
C ASN A 454 -4.74 23.30 -9.75
N LYS A 455 -3.93 23.04 -10.78
CA LYS A 455 -2.54 22.63 -10.58
C LYS A 455 -1.72 23.75 -9.91
N VAL A 456 -1.89 24.98 -10.34
CA VAL A 456 -1.26 26.15 -9.71
C VAL A 456 -1.70 26.34 -8.27
N ALA A 457 -2.98 26.04 -7.96
CA ALA A 457 -3.55 26.18 -6.62
C ALA A 457 -3.10 25.10 -5.63
N TYR A 458 -2.95 23.84 -6.10
CA TYR A 458 -2.85 22.66 -5.21
C TYR A 458 -1.64 21.77 -5.44
N CYS A 459 -0.72 22.09 -6.34
CA CYS A 459 0.43 21.22 -6.64
C CYS A 459 1.42 21.18 -5.47
N GLN A 460 1.67 19.99 -4.93
CA GLN A 460 2.62 19.73 -3.85
C GLN A 460 3.94 19.10 -4.35
N GLY A 461 4.17 19.01 -5.66
CA GLY A 461 5.40 18.42 -6.19
C GLY A 461 5.55 16.91 -6.02
N CYS A 462 4.46 16.17 -5.79
CA CYS A 462 4.47 14.73 -5.50
C CYS A 462 4.91 13.83 -6.69
N LYS A 463 5.26 14.40 -7.84
CA LYS A 463 5.71 13.71 -9.06
C LYS A 463 4.71 12.71 -9.69
N ALA A 464 3.47 12.63 -9.21
CA ALA A 464 2.47 11.72 -9.77
C ALA A 464 2.20 11.99 -11.26
N CYS A 465 2.18 13.26 -11.68
CA CYS A 465 2.00 13.64 -13.08
C CYS A 465 3.19 13.20 -13.96
N GLU A 466 4.41 13.31 -13.44
CA GLU A 466 5.64 12.89 -14.13
C GLU A 466 5.63 11.39 -14.40
N VAL A 467 5.32 10.58 -13.39
CA VAL A 467 5.30 9.11 -13.53
C VAL A 467 4.16 8.62 -14.42
N GLN A 468 3.05 9.34 -14.47
CA GLN A 468 1.88 8.97 -15.28
C GLN A 468 1.91 9.55 -16.70
N CYS A 469 2.88 10.39 -17.03
CA CYS A 469 3.01 10.93 -18.37
C CYS A 469 3.33 9.82 -19.38
N PRO A 470 2.51 9.60 -20.41
CA PRO A 470 2.74 8.49 -21.34
C PRO A 470 3.95 8.70 -22.26
N THR A 471 4.35 9.96 -22.46
CA THR A 471 5.43 10.35 -23.40
C THR A 471 6.74 10.71 -22.70
N GLY A 472 6.75 10.81 -21.36
CA GLY A 472 7.91 11.32 -20.63
C GLY A 472 8.18 12.83 -20.77
N ALA A 473 7.28 13.54 -21.42
CA ALA A 473 7.43 14.98 -21.69
C ALA A 473 7.29 15.85 -20.43
N PHE A 474 6.99 15.25 -19.27
CA PHE A 474 6.69 15.96 -18.05
C PHE A 474 7.65 15.57 -16.92
N THR A 475 8.48 16.52 -16.47
CA THR A 475 9.40 16.34 -15.34
C THR A 475 9.13 17.38 -14.26
N ILE A 476 9.08 16.98 -12.99
CA ILE A 476 8.96 17.85 -11.82
C ILE A 476 10.31 17.89 -11.11
N GLN A 477 11.01 19.00 -11.21
CA GLN A 477 12.18 19.31 -10.38
C GLN A 477 11.73 19.94 -9.07
N SER A 478 12.55 19.84 -8.04
CA SER A 478 12.28 20.12 -6.62
C SER A 478 11.67 21.49 -6.25
N ASN A 479 11.14 22.25 -7.13
CA ASN A 479 10.29 23.46 -6.96
C ASN A 479 9.81 23.99 -8.31
N LEU A 480 10.03 23.27 -9.41
CA LEU A 480 9.70 23.72 -10.76
C LEU A 480 9.20 22.54 -11.60
N SER A 481 8.02 22.68 -12.19
CA SER A 481 7.62 21.79 -13.27
C SER A 481 8.23 22.32 -14.58
N LEU A 482 9.19 21.57 -15.12
CA LEU A 482 9.73 21.82 -16.46
C LEU A 482 9.08 20.83 -17.43
N ILE A 483 8.65 21.37 -18.57
CA ILE A 483 8.18 20.58 -19.70
C ILE A 483 9.35 20.52 -20.67
N HIS A 484 9.77 19.30 -21.00
CA HIS A 484 10.56 19.09 -22.19
C HIS A 484 9.59 18.66 -23.29
N ILE A 485 9.46 19.48 -24.31
CA ILE A 485 8.75 19.15 -25.56
C ILE A 485 9.75 18.48 -26.49
#